data_1272adf8ccb8cd6046dbeeda588173bd
#
_entry.id   1272adf8ccb8cd6046dbeeda588173bd
#
_cell.length_a   1.000
_cell.length_b   1.000
_cell.length_c   1.000
_cell.angle_alpha   90.00
_cell.angle_beta   90.00
_cell.angle_gamma   90.00
#
_symmetry.space_group_name_H-M   'P 1'
#
loop_
_entity.id
_entity.type
_entity.pdbx_description
1 polymer ?
#
loop_
_entity_poly.entity_id
_entity_poly.type
_entity_poly.pdbx_seq_one_letter_code
_entity_poly.pdbx_strand_id
1 'polypeptide(L)'
;GGALRYGMRELLNSASRRIEFDLRNELFARLTTLDASYYGATRTGDIMARLTNDLSAVRMAVGPAVMYLTNTIFGGVFAIAFMLRINPLLTGLALLPMVLLPVIGIRMGKALHDRFEAVQEHFSTLTTRAQENLAGARIVRAYRQEHAEIDRFARLNDEYLARNMSLVRLWGILHPVFGLLAGIATAIVLGVGGLLAMRGVFSIGSFVAFSLYLAMLMWPLIALGWVINLFQRGEASMGRLHEILDSRSALAGVTGRELPSAVGGRRVEFRGVGFHYPVPEGEQPRWVLRDVSFVCEAGETVGIAGATGSGKSALMDLIPRLYDPQDGEILLDGIPLRELDLEALRAGIGYVTQESLVFSDTIAANLAYGARGERDWMEAAGLAQLAETIAEFPARYETMLGERGINLSGGQKQRLTLARALARRPAVLLLDDALSAVDTRTEADILGALRSAGDSRTAIIASHRVSALRNADHIVVLDGGRAVEHGRHAELLARGGRYWSLLRRQQLVDSIEDGGEQHLATLATSRTID
;
A
#
# COMPACT_ATOMS: atom_id res chain seq x y z
N GLY A 1 -27.71 11.95 36.74
CA GLY A 1 -27.07 10.80 36.05
C GLY A 1 -26.86 11.00 34.58
N GLY A 2 -27.91 11.44 33.79
CA GLY A 2 -27.84 11.54 32.32
C GLY A 2 -26.81 12.54 31.80
N ALA A 3 -26.79 13.75 32.33
CA ALA A 3 -25.87 14.81 31.96
C ALA A 3 -24.40 14.43 32.18
N LEU A 4 -24.08 13.78 33.28
CA LEU A 4 -22.70 13.32 33.59
C LEU A 4 -22.27 12.20 32.63
N ARG A 5 -23.17 11.26 32.27
CA ARG A 5 -22.89 10.21 31.28
C ARG A 5 -22.69 10.79 29.88
N TYR A 6 -23.49 11.79 29.51
CA TYR A 6 -23.32 12.51 28.27
C TYR A 6 -21.95 13.20 28.22
N GLY A 7 -21.63 13.99 29.26
CA GLY A 7 -20.34 14.69 29.34
C GLY A 7 -19.13 13.74 29.28
N MET A 8 -19.18 12.61 30.00
CA MET A 8 -18.13 11.59 29.96
C MET A 8 -17.98 11.00 28.54
N ARG A 9 -19.11 10.64 27.89
CA ARG A 9 -19.07 10.11 26.53
C ARG A 9 -18.53 11.12 25.53
N GLU A 10 -18.98 12.36 25.63
CA GLU A 10 -18.53 13.45 24.76
C GLU A 10 -17.02 13.68 24.90
N LEU A 11 -16.54 13.83 26.14
CA LEU A 11 -15.12 14.08 26.40
C LEU A 11 -14.22 12.92 25.94
N LEU A 12 -14.54 11.67 26.30
CA LEU A 12 -13.70 10.52 25.95
C LEU A 12 -13.74 10.21 24.46
N ASN A 13 -14.92 10.28 23.82
CA ASN A 13 -15.01 10.06 22.38
C ASN A 13 -14.33 11.19 21.60
N SER A 14 -14.52 12.45 21.99
CA SER A 14 -13.84 13.58 21.35
C SER A 14 -12.33 13.49 21.50
N ALA A 15 -11.82 13.15 22.70
CA ALA A 15 -10.39 12.96 22.93
C ALA A 15 -9.83 11.81 22.07
N SER A 16 -10.53 10.67 22.03
CA SER A 16 -10.08 9.52 21.23
C SER A 16 -10.07 9.81 19.74
N ARG A 17 -11.03 10.61 19.24
CA ARG A 17 -11.06 11.06 17.83
C ARG A 17 -9.94 12.04 17.49
N ARG A 18 -9.59 12.94 18.42
CA ARG A 18 -8.44 13.83 18.26
C ARG A 18 -7.13 13.05 18.20
N ILE A 19 -6.94 12.09 19.11
CA ILE A 19 -5.77 11.20 19.07
C ILE A 19 -5.68 10.44 17.74
N GLU A 20 -6.79 9.89 17.25
CA GLU A 20 -6.85 9.23 15.94
C GLU A 20 -6.45 10.17 14.81
N PHE A 21 -6.94 11.42 14.84
CA PHE A 21 -6.63 12.44 13.84
C PHE A 21 -5.14 12.81 13.86
N ASP A 22 -4.59 13.08 15.06
CA ASP A 22 -3.19 13.48 15.21
C ASP A 22 -2.24 12.35 14.78
N LEU A 23 -2.49 11.11 15.22
CA LEU A 23 -1.72 9.94 14.82
C LEU A 23 -1.79 9.70 13.31
N ARG A 24 -2.97 9.88 12.69
CA ARG A 24 -3.11 9.72 11.24
C ARG A 24 -2.25 10.71 10.48
N ASN A 25 -2.27 11.97 10.89
CA ASN A 25 -1.46 13.01 10.27
C ASN A 25 0.03 12.75 10.46
N GLU A 26 0.46 12.35 11.66
CA GLU A 26 1.85 12.04 11.96
C GLU A 26 2.36 10.84 11.18
N LEU A 27 1.57 9.75 11.12
CA LEU A 27 1.88 8.58 10.31
C LEU A 27 1.98 8.91 8.82
N PHE A 28 1.02 9.70 8.29
CA PHE A 28 1.06 10.12 6.90
C PHE A 28 2.28 11.00 6.60
N ALA A 29 2.57 11.96 7.46
CA ALA A 29 3.76 12.80 7.33
C ALA A 29 5.04 11.95 7.38
N ARG A 30 5.11 10.95 8.28
CA ARG A 30 6.25 10.03 8.34
C ARG A 30 6.37 9.21 7.06
N LEU A 31 5.28 8.58 6.60
CA LEU A 31 5.29 7.79 5.36
C LEU A 31 5.79 8.61 4.17
N THR A 32 5.38 9.87 4.01
CA THR A 32 5.84 10.72 2.89
C THR A 32 7.35 11.03 2.93
N THR A 33 8.01 10.85 4.07
CA THR A 33 9.47 11.07 4.22
C THR A 33 10.31 9.80 4.08
N LEU A 34 9.69 8.62 4.03
CA LEU A 34 10.40 7.35 3.87
C LEU A 34 10.86 7.14 2.42
N ASP A 35 11.96 6.41 2.27
CA ASP A 35 12.58 6.12 0.98
C ASP A 35 11.97 4.91 0.26
N ALA A 36 12.41 4.69 -0.98
CA ALA A 36 11.93 3.59 -1.82
C ALA A 36 12.22 2.20 -1.22
N SER A 37 13.25 2.07 -0.39
CA SER A 37 13.62 0.81 0.27
C SER A 37 12.51 0.33 1.19
N TYR A 38 11.92 1.24 1.96
CA TYR A 38 10.78 0.92 2.84
C TYR A 38 9.57 0.40 2.06
N TYR A 39 9.22 1.07 0.96
CA TYR A 39 8.09 0.67 0.11
C TYR A 39 8.36 -0.61 -0.69
N GLY A 40 9.62 -0.89 -1.02
CA GLY A 40 10.04 -2.15 -1.63
C GLY A 40 9.93 -3.35 -0.67
N ALA A 41 10.19 -3.13 0.62
CA ALA A 41 10.11 -4.16 1.66
C ALA A 41 8.70 -4.34 2.24
N THR A 42 7.85 -3.30 2.21
CA THR A 42 6.54 -3.28 2.87
C THR A 42 5.41 -3.24 1.85
N ARG A 43 4.46 -4.17 1.95
CA ARG A 43 3.30 -4.21 1.05
C ARG A 43 2.37 -3.03 1.31
N THR A 44 1.90 -2.38 0.25
CA THR A 44 0.95 -1.25 0.35
C THR A 44 -0.32 -1.61 1.13
N GLY A 45 -0.80 -2.87 1.00
CA GLY A 45 -1.96 -3.36 1.76
C GLY A 45 -1.72 -3.36 3.27
N ASP A 46 -0.52 -3.68 3.73
CA ASP A 46 -0.16 -3.66 5.15
C ASP A 46 -0.11 -2.23 5.69
N ILE A 47 0.45 -1.30 4.92
CA ILE A 47 0.44 0.13 5.26
C ILE A 47 -1.00 0.64 5.39
N MET A 48 -1.87 0.31 4.44
CA MET A 48 -3.29 0.69 4.48
C MET A 48 -4.03 0.07 5.66
N ALA A 49 -3.75 -1.19 6.01
CA ALA A 49 -4.31 -1.85 7.18
C ALA A 49 -3.88 -1.16 8.49
N ARG A 50 -2.62 -0.75 8.58
CA ARG A 50 -2.10 0.02 9.72
C ARG A 50 -2.78 1.40 9.84
N LEU A 51 -2.93 2.14 8.73
CA LEU A 51 -3.58 3.46 8.70
C LEU A 51 -5.10 3.43 8.96
N THR A 52 -5.74 2.28 8.85
CA THR A 52 -7.20 2.13 9.04
C THR A 52 -7.53 1.28 10.25
N ASN A 53 -7.21 0.00 10.23
CA ASN A 53 -7.62 -0.97 11.25
C ASN A 53 -6.86 -0.77 12.56
N ASP A 54 -5.53 -0.62 12.51
CA ASP A 54 -4.71 -0.45 13.72
C ASP A 54 -4.99 0.88 14.40
N LEU A 55 -5.14 1.95 13.62
CA LEU A 55 -5.51 3.25 14.13
C LEU A 55 -6.88 3.22 14.81
N SER A 56 -7.86 2.50 14.23
CA SER A 56 -9.16 2.29 14.84
C SER A 56 -9.08 1.47 16.13
N ALA A 57 -8.21 0.45 16.20
CA ALA A 57 -8.00 -0.34 17.41
C ALA A 57 -7.40 0.51 18.56
N VAL A 58 -6.43 1.37 18.28
CA VAL A 58 -5.87 2.33 19.26
C VAL A 58 -6.96 3.29 19.75
N ARG A 59 -7.76 3.86 18.84
CA ARG A 59 -8.88 4.73 19.22
C ARG A 59 -9.88 4.01 20.14
N MET A 60 -10.21 2.75 19.84
CA MET A 60 -11.12 1.97 20.69
C MET A 60 -10.54 1.69 22.09
N ALA A 61 -9.22 1.53 22.18
CA ALA A 61 -8.54 1.34 23.47
C ALA A 61 -8.53 2.62 24.31
N VAL A 62 -8.20 3.78 23.74
CA VAL A 62 -8.09 5.04 24.50
C VAL A 62 -9.42 5.73 24.78
N GLY A 63 -10.48 5.44 24.03
CA GLY A 63 -11.82 6.01 24.22
C GLY A 63 -12.80 5.02 24.86
N PRO A 64 -13.46 4.17 24.05
CA PRO A 64 -14.47 3.23 24.54
C PRO A 64 -13.98 2.31 25.65
N ALA A 65 -12.77 1.72 25.55
CA ALA A 65 -12.27 0.80 26.59
C ALA A 65 -12.10 1.50 27.93
N VAL A 66 -11.53 2.72 27.93
CA VAL A 66 -11.40 3.54 29.16
C VAL A 66 -12.79 3.85 29.76
N MET A 67 -13.74 4.24 28.91
CA MET A 67 -15.11 4.54 29.35
C MET A 67 -15.78 3.32 29.99
N TYR A 68 -15.67 2.14 29.35
CA TYR A 68 -16.26 0.91 29.89
C TYR A 68 -15.53 0.44 31.15
N LEU A 69 -14.20 0.55 31.17
CA LEU A 69 -13.40 0.22 32.37
C LEU A 69 -13.82 1.07 33.58
N THR A 70 -13.96 2.38 33.37
CA THR A 70 -14.39 3.32 34.41
C THR A 70 -15.78 2.95 34.92
N ASN A 71 -16.75 2.71 34.03
CA ASN A 71 -18.09 2.29 34.43
C ASN A 71 -18.09 0.94 35.16
N THR A 72 -17.27 -0.02 34.72
CA THR A 72 -17.15 -1.35 35.34
C THR A 72 -16.57 -1.26 36.73
N ILE A 73 -15.49 -0.50 36.93
CA ILE A 73 -14.84 -0.34 38.23
C ILE A 73 -15.78 0.40 39.21
N PHE A 74 -16.22 1.61 38.85
CA PHE A 74 -17.06 2.40 39.77
C PHE A 74 -18.42 1.76 39.99
N GLY A 75 -19.09 1.28 38.94
CA GLY A 75 -20.39 0.60 39.08
C GLY A 75 -20.29 -0.67 39.90
N GLY A 76 -19.27 -1.49 39.70
CA GLY A 76 -19.01 -2.72 40.44
C GLY A 76 -18.67 -2.45 41.91
N VAL A 77 -17.71 -1.54 42.17
CA VAL A 77 -17.28 -1.20 43.51
C VAL A 77 -18.44 -0.64 44.35
N PHE A 78 -19.19 0.32 43.79
CA PHE A 78 -20.32 0.90 44.51
C PHE A 78 -21.44 -0.12 44.77
N ALA A 79 -21.78 -0.95 43.77
CA ALA A 79 -22.80 -1.99 43.92
C ALA A 79 -22.40 -2.97 45.04
N ILE A 80 -21.17 -3.49 45.02
CA ILE A 80 -20.68 -4.40 46.09
C ILE A 80 -20.64 -3.70 47.45
N ALA A 81 -20.17 -2.46 47.52
CA ALA A 81 -20.11 -1.71 48.77
C ALA A 81 -21.52 -1.51 49.42
N PHE A 82 -22.52 -1.16 48.61
CA PHE A 82 -23.89 -1.04 49.11
C PHE A 82 -24.52 -2.40 49.46
N MET A 83 -24.23 -3.46 48.70
CA MET A 83 -24.67 -4.82 49.07
C MET A 83 -24.06 -5.27 50.40
N LEU A 84 -22.76 -5.02 50.64
CA LEU A 84 -22.10 -5.32 51.92
C LEU A 84 -22.68 -4.53 53.08
N ARG A 85 -23.10 -3.28 52.85
CA ARG A 85 -23.77 -2.47 53.91
C ARG A 85 -25.15 -3.00 54.28
N ILE A 86 -25.87 -3.61 53.33
CA ILE A 86 -27.19 -4.20 53.58
C ILE A 86 -27.01 -5.50 54.35
N ASN A 87 -26.23 -6.46 53.85
CA ASN A 87 -25.96 -7.71 54.53
C ASN A 87 -24.71 -8.42 53.93
N PRO A 88 -23.60 -8.52 54.71
CA PRO A 88 -22.37 -9.14 54.22
C PRO A 88 -22.50 -10.63 53.88
N LEU A 89 -23.29 -11.38 54.69
CA LEU A 89 -23.49 -12.81 54.46
C LEU A 89 -24.23 -13.07 53.15
N LEU A 90 -25.33 -12.34 52.91
CA LEU A 90 -26.10 -12.45 51.68
C LEU A 90 -25.27 -12.03 50.45
N THR A 91 -24.41 -11.01 50.60
CA THR A 91 -23.50 -10.58 49.54
C THR A 91 -22.50 -11.67 49.19
N GLY A 92 -21.87 -12.31 50.16
CA GLY A 92 -20.94 -13.43 49.93
C GLY A 92 -21.61 -14.60 49.20
N LEU A 93 -22.82 -14.99 49.67
CA LEU A 93 -23.59 -16.07 49.03
C LEU A 93 -24.03 -15.74 47.61
N ALA A 94 -24.46 -14.50 47.36
CA ALA A 94 -24.89 -14.06 46.00
C ALA A 94 -23.73 -13.90 45.03
N LEU A 95 -22.54 -13.50 45.51
CA LEU A 95 -21.35 -13.35 44.67
C LEU A 95 -20.67 -14.70 44.32
N LEU A 96 -20.88 -15.75 45.14
CA LEU A 96 -20.25 -17.05 44.96
C LEU A 96 -20.46 -17.62 43.52
N PRO A 97 -21.67 -17.72 42.97
CA PRO A 97 -21.88 -18.15 41.59
C PRO A 97 -21.33 -17.12 40.58
N MET A 98 -21.32 -15.84 40.92
CA MET A 98 -20.87 -14.78 40.01
C MET A 98 -19.36 -14.76 39.81
N VAL A 99 -18.55 -15.21 40.78
CA VAL A 99 -17.09 -15.35 40.64
C VAL A 99 -16.74 -16.40 39.56
N LEU A 100 -17.63 -17.34 39.27
CA LEU A 100 -17.43 -18.32 38.19
C LEU A 100 -17.58 -17.72 36.78
N LEU A 101 -18.30 -16.59 36.63
CA LEU A 101 -18.54 -15.95 35.32
C LEU A 101 -17.24 -15.57 34.61
N PRO A 102 -16.28 -14.84 35.22
CA PRO A 102 -15.01 -14.52 34.60
C PRO A 102 -14.19 -15.77 34.24
N VAL A 103 -14.17 -16.77 35.15
CA VAL A 103 -13.40 -18.02 34.93
C VAL A 103 -13.93 -18.81 33.72
N ILE A 104 -15.25 -18.96 33.68
CA ILE A 104 -15.91 -19.63 32.54
C ILE A 104 -15.72 -18.80 31.26
N GLY A 105 -15.90 -17.47 31.37
CA GLY A 105 -15.71 -16.54 30.25
C GLY A 105 -14.31 -16.61 29.63
N ILE A 106 -13.26 -16.67 30.46
CA ILE A 106 -11.86 -16.79 29.97
C ILE A 106 -11.65 -18.15 29.28
N ARG A 107 -12.08 -19.27 29.90
CA ARG A 107 -11.91 -20.59 29.30
C ARG A 107 -12.70 -20.80 28.02
N MET A 108 -13.98 -20.42 28.03
CA MET A 108 -14.82 -20.50 26.84
C MET A 108 -14.40 -19.47 25.78
N GLY A 109 -13.92 -18.31 26.20
CA GLY A 109 -13.39 -17.29 25.30
C GLY A 109 -12.21 -17.78 24.49
N LYS A 110 -11.28 -18.53 25.10
CA LYS A 110 -10.17 -19.17 24.37
C LYS A 110 -10.69 -20.20 23.36
N ALA A 111 -11.55 -21.12 23.78
CA ALA A 111 -12.11 -22.13 22.88
C ALA A 111 -12.95 -21.51 21.73
N LEU A 112 -13.58 -20.36 21.99
CA LEU A 112 -14.32 -19.59 21.01
C LEU A 112 -13.36 -18.94 20.00
N HIS A 113 -12.24 -18.39 20.48
CA HIS A 113 -11.20 -17.77 19.65
C HIS A 113 -10.60 -18.80 18.69
N ASP A 114 -10.17 -19.96 19.18
CA ASP A 114 -9.57 -21.01 18.38
C ASP A 114 -10.51 -21.49 17.25
N ARG A 115 -11.82 -21.61 17.55
CA ARG A 115 -12.82 -21.99 16.54
C ARG A 115 -13.11 -20.86 15.57
N PHE A 116 -13.14 -19.64 16.04
CA PHE A 116 -13.33 -18.47 15.19
C PHE A 116 -12.17 -18.30 14.20
N GLU A 117 -10.93 -18.48 14.66
CA GLU A 117 -9.73 -18.48 13.82
C GLU A 117 -9.81 -19.55 12.73
N ALA A 118 -10.19 -20.79 13.08
CA ALA A 118 -10.37 -21.88 12.11
C ALA A 118 -11.48 -21.58 11.08
N VAL A 119 -12.55 -20.90 11.48
CA VAL A 119 -13.61 -20.43 10.56
C VAL A 119 -13.06 -19.37 9.63
N GLN A 120 -12.29 -18.42 10.15
CA GLN A 120 -11.74 -17.28 9.39
C GLN A 120 -10.69 -17.72 8.37
N GLU A 121 -9.82 -18.68 8.75
CA GLU A 121 -8.84 -19.28 7.85
C GLU A 121 -9.54 -19.95 6.65
N HIS A 122 -10.57 -20.75 6.96
CA HIS A 122 -11.32 -21.42 5.89
C HIS A 122 -12.15 -20.46 5.03
N PHE A 123 -12.68 -19.38 5.61
CA PHE A 123 -13.35 -18.31 4.88
C PHE A 123 -12.39 -17.60 3.92
N SER A 124 -11.14 -17.40 4.33
CA SER A 124 -10.09 -16.85 3.45
C SER A 124 -9.86 -17.77 2.23
N THR A 125 -9.77 -19.10 2.44
CA THR A 125 -9.64 -20.07 1.36
C THR A 125 -10.82 -20.01 0.38
N LEU A 126 -12.04 -19.93 0.90
CA LEU A 126 -13.27 -19.84 0.12
C LEU A 126 -13.32 -18.55 -0.70
N THR A 127 -12.95 -17.42 -0.08
CA THR A 127 -12.91 -16.10 -0.72
C THR A 127 -11.85 -16.04 -1.82
N THR A 128 -10.64 -16.59 -1.57
CA THR A 128 -9.58 -16.69 -2.57
C THR A 128 -10.07 -17.49 -3.78
N ARG A 129 -10.74 -18.61 -3.55
CA ARG A 129 -11.29 -19.42 -4.66
C ARG A 129 -12.35 -18.69 -5.46
N ALA A 130 -13.24 -17.93 -4.79
CA ALA A 130 -14.21 -17.08 -5.47
C ALA A 130 -13.52 -15.99 -6.33
N GLN A 131 -12.50 -15.32 -5.78
CA GLN A 131 -11.74 -14.31 -6.52
C GLN A 131 -11.02 -14.89 -7.74
N GLU A 132 -10.37 -16.05 -7.60
CA GLU A 132 -9.72 -16.75 -8.72
C GLU A 132 -10.71 -17.10 -9.83
N ASN A 133 -11.88 -17.64 -9.48
CA ASN A 133 -12.91 -17.99 -10.45
C ASN A 133 -13.51 -16.76 -11.16
N LEU A 134 -13.74 -15.68 -10.42
CA LEU A 134 -14.27 -14.44 -11.00
C LEU A 134 -13.22 -13.76 -11.90
N ALA A 135 -11.97 -13.68 -11.47
CA ALA A 135 -10.88 -13.15 -12.28
C ALA A 135 -10.61 -14.03 -13.52
N GLY A 136 -10.68 -15.35 -13.33
CA GLY A 136 -10.49 -16.35 -14.38
C GLY A 136 -11.76 -16.74 -15.16
N ALA A 137 -12.87 -16.01 -15.06
CA ALA A 137 -14.17 -16.42 -15.62
C ALA A 137 -14.12 -16.74 -17.12
N ARG A 138 -13.31 -16.01 -17.89
CA ARG A 138 -13.10 -16.28 -19.33
C ARG A 138 -12.43 -17.64 -19.56
N ILE A 139 -11.46 -18.00 -18.70
CA ILE A 139 -10.72 -19.28 -18.78
C ILE A 139 -11.66 -20.41 -18.38
N VAL A 140 -12.37 -20.28 -17.26
CA VAL A 140 -13.33 -21.29 -16.78
C VAL A 140 -14.36 -21.61 -17.87
N ARG A 141 -14.92 -20.58 -18.54
CA ARG A 141 -15.86 -20.75 -19.66
C ARG A 141 -15.22 -21.35 -20.90
N ALA A 142 -14.01 -20.90 -21.27
CA ALA A 142 -13.32 -21.41 -22.45
C ALA A 142 -13.02 -22.91 -22.34
N TYR A 143 -12.73 -23.40 -21.13
CA TYR A 143 -12.43 -24.82 -20.87
C TYR A 143 -13.66 -25.62 -20.38
N ARG A 144 -14.87 -25.02 -20.32
CA ARG A 144 -16.11 -25.65 -19.86
C ARG A 144 -16.00 -26.29 -18.46
N GLN A 145 -15.30 -25.61 -17.53
CA GLN A 145 -15.05 -26.13 -16.18
C GLN A 145 -16.03 -25.58 -15.13
N GLU A 146 -17.16 -24.97 -15.54
CA GLU A 146 -18.11 -24.36 -14.62
C GLU A 146 -18.64 -25.36 -13.57
N HIS A 147 -19.03 -26.56 -14.01
CA HIS A 147 -19.57 -27.58 -13.09
C HIS A 147 -18.50 -28.06 -12.10
N ALA A 148 -17.28 -28.30 -12.54
CA ALA A 148 -16.18 -28.72 -11.66
C ALA A 148 -15.84 -27.64 -10.61
N GLU A 149 -15.88 -26.37 -11.00
CA GLU A 149 -15.64 -25.24 -10.07
C GLU A 149 -16.83 -25.05 -9.10
N ILE A 150 -18.06 -25.23 -9.54
CA ILE A 150 -19.26 -25.19 -8.68
C ILE A 150 -19.17 -26.30 -7.63
N ASP A 151 -18.87 -27.54 -8.04
CA ASP A 151 -18.75 -28.67 -7.12
C ASP A 151 -17.61 -28.46 -6.11
N ARG A 152 -16.50 -27.89 -6.55
CA ARG A 152 -15.36 -27.58 -5.68
C ARG A 152 -15.72 -26.50 -4.66
N PHE A 153 -16.37 -25.44 -5.12
CA PHE A 153 -16.83 -24.38 -4.24
C PHE A 153 -17.88 -24.88 -3.24
N ALA A 154 -18.81 -25.73 -3.67
CA ALA A 154 -19.82 -26.34 -2.80
C ALA A 154 -19.17 -27.13 -1.67
N ARG A 155 -18.18 -27.98 -1.95
CA ARG A 155 -17.44 -28.72 -0.91
C ARG A 155 -16.76 -27.79 0.11
N LEU A 156 -16.11 -26.71 -0.35
CA LEU A 156 -15.51 -25.72 0.55
C LEU A 156 -16.57 -25.01 1.40
N ASN A 157 -17.72 -24.72 0.82
CA ASN A 157 -18.83 -24.10 1.53
C ASN A 157 -19.47 -25.02 2.57
N ASP A 158 -19.59 -26.32 2.30
CA ASP A 158 -20.06 -27.32 3.26
C ASP A 158 -19.10 -27.44 4.45
N GLU A 159 -17.79 -27.41 4.20
CA GLU A 159 -16.78 -27.42 5.26
C GLU A 159 -16.83 -26.12 6.10
N TYR A 160 -17.00 -24.97 5.45
CA TYR A 160 -17.25 -23.69 6.11
C TYR A 160 -18.47 -23.74 7.03
N LEU A 161 -19.58 -24.30 6.52
CA LEU A 161 -20.81 -24.48 7.30
C LEU A 161 -20.56 -25.38 8.52
N ALA A 162 -19.86 -26.50 8.37
CA ALA A 162 -19.56 -27.40 9.47
C ALA A 162 -18.71 -26.74 10.57
N ARG A 163 -17.68 -25.97 10.18
CA ARG A 163 -16.84 -25.19 11.12
C ARG A 163 -17.66 -24.10 11.82
N ASN A 164 -18.50 -23.37 11.08
CA ASN A 164 -19.40 -22.37 11.64
C ASN A 164 -20.40 -22.97 12.63
N MET A 165 -20.99 -24.11 12.31
CA MET A 165 -21.91 -24.80 13.22
C MET A 165 -21.23 -25.24 14.52
N SER A 166 -19.95 -25.61 14.46
CA SER A 166 -19.14 -25.88 15.65
C SER A 166 -18.97 -24.64 16.55
N LEU A 167 -18.74 -23.48 15.93
CA LEU A 167 -18.66 -22.19 16.62
C LEU A 167 -20.02 -21.81 17.23
N VAL A 168 -21.11 -21.90 16.44
CA VAL A 168 -22.48 -21.55 16.87
C VAL A 168 -22.93 -22.40 18.05
N ARG A 169 -22.63 -23.71 18.06
CA ARG A 169 -22.94 -24.60 19.20
C ARG A 169 -22.25 -24.14 20.49
N LEU A 170 -20.99 -23.73 20.42
CA LEU A 170 -20.28 -23.21 21.58
C LEU A 170 -20.88 -21.89 22.07
N TRP A 171 -21.20 -20.98 21.15
CA TRP A 171 -21.91 -19.73 21.45
C TRP A 171 -23.28 -19.97 22.10
N GLY A 172 -24.02 -20.97 21.56
CA GLY A 172 -25.34 -21.37 22.05
C GLY A 172 -25.32 -21.86 23.49
N ILE A 173 -24.20 -22.40 23.99
CA ILE A 173 -24.05 -22.85 25.37
C ILE A 173 -23.66 -21.68 26.32
N LEU A 174 -22.92 -20.70 25.81
CA LEU A 174 -22.35 -19.61 26.63
C LEU A 174 -23.45 -18.77 27.31
N HIS A 175 -24.45 -18.34 26.55
CA HIS A 175 -25.54 -17.51 27.07
C HIS A 175 -26.41 -18.22 28.12
N PRO A 176 -26.88 -19.47 27.92
CA PRO A 176 -27.57 -20.22 28.95
C PRO A 176 -26.75 -20.45 30.24
N VAL A 177 -25.44 -20.69 30.12
CA VAL A 177 -24.57 -20.88 31.29
C VAL A 177 -24.47 -19.58 32.09
N PHE A 178 -24.31 -18.44 31.44
CA PHE A 178 -24.31 -17.15 32.13
C PHE A 178 -25.67 -16.85 32.74
N GLY A 179 -26.76 -17.13 32.03
CA GLY A 179 -28.12 -17.00 32.56
C GLY A 179 -28.40 -17.90 33.76
N LEU A 180 -27.87 -19.14 33.76
CA LEU A 180 -28.00 -20.08 34.86
C LEU A 180 -27.29 -19.56 36.13
N LEU A 181 -26.04 -19.09 36.00
CA LEU A 181 -25.28 -18.55 37.14
C LEU A 181 -25.95 -17.29 37.74
N ALA A 182 -26.45 -16.41 36.86
CA ALA A 182 -27.23 -15.26 37.29
C ALA A 182 -28.55 -15.65 37.98
N GLY A 183 -29.23 -16.66 37.42
CA GLY A 183 -30.45 -17.23 37.97
C GLY A 183 -30.23 -17.85 39.37
N ILE A 184 -29.11 -18.58 39.55
CA ILE A 184 -28.71 -19.14 40.87
C ILE A 184 -28.47 -17.99 41.87
N ALA A 185 -27.70 -16.96 41.49
CA ALA A 185 -27.48 -15.79 42.32
C ALA A 185 -28.82 -15.11 42.73
N THR A 186 -29.71 -14.94 41.79
CA THR A 186 -31.06 -14.40 42.04
C THR A 186 -31.89 -15.31 42.92
N ALA A 187 -31.87 -16.61 42.74
CA ALA A 187 -32.57 -17.59 43.57
C ALA A 187 -32.06 -17.57 45.03
N ILE A 188 -30.73 -17.46 45.22
CA ILE A 188 -30.13 -17.29 46.55
C ILE A 188 -30.66 -15.99 47.22
N VAL A 189 -30.70 -14.89 46.50
CA VAL A 189 -31.21 -13.62 47.02
C VAL A 189 -32.69 -13.70 47.36
N LEU A 190 -33.48 -14.33 46.50
CA LEU A 190 -34.93 -14.52 46.78
C LEU A 190 -35.17 -15.46 47.97
N GLY A 191 -34.49 -16.58 48.03
CA GLY A 191 -34.66 -17.57 49.10
C GLY A 191 -34.10 -17.10 50.44
N VAL A 192 -32.78 -16.89 50.50
CA VAL A 192 -32.11 -16.49 51.73
C VAL A 192 -32.43 -15.06 52.13
N GLY A 193 -32.38 -14.13 51.18
CA GLY A 193 -32.71 -12.72 51.39
C GLY A 193 -34.17 -12.50 51.77
N GLY A 194 -35.10 -13.24 51.16
CA GLY A 194 -36.53 -13.22 51.50
C GLY A 194 -36.77 -13.73 52.91
N LEU A 195 -36.13 -14.84 53.32
CA LEU A 195 -36.21 -15.35 54.71
C LEU A 195 -35.65 -14.35 55.72
N LEU A 196 -34.53 -13.72 55.45
CA LEU A 196 -33.94 -12.70 56.30
C LEU A 196 -34.82 -11.44 56.40
N ALA A 197 -35.46 -11.03 55.32
CA ALA A 197 -36.42 -9.92 55.33
C ALA A 197 -37.67 -10.25 56.13
N MET A 198 -38.24 -11.46 55.99
CA MET A 198 -39.36 -11.92 56.82
C MET A 198 -39.03 -12.01 58.30
N ARG A 199 -37.76 -12.31 58.66
CA ARG A 199 -37.26 -12.30 60.02
C ARG A 199 -36.92 -10.90 60.54
N GLY A 200 -37.16 -9.84 59.74
CA GLY A 200 -36.92 -8.47 60.17
C GLY A 200 -35.43 -8.05 60.23
N VAL A 201 -34.50 -8.86 59.66
CA VAL A 201 -33.07 -8.54 59.66
C VAL A 201 -32.77 -7.28 58.84
N PHE A 202 -33.54 -7.04 57.78
CA PHE A 202 -33.51 -5.80 56.99
C PHE A 202 -34.87 -5.53 56.32
N SER A 203 -35.10 -4.28 55.89
CA SER A 203 -36.38 -3.87 55.31
C SER A 203 -36.64 -4.46 53.93
N ILE A 204 -37.90 -4.54 53.50
CA ILE A 204 -38.30 -4.92 52.16
C ILE A 204 -37.68 -3.98 51.11
N GLY A 205 -37.53 -2.67 51.43
CA GLY A 205 -36.83 -1.71 50.57
C GLY A 205 -35.35 -2.05 50.37
N SER A 206 -34.67 -2.51 51.44
CA SER A 206 -33.28 -2.98 51.34
C SER A 206 -33.16 -4.27 50.50
N PHE A 207 -34.15 -5.17 50.59
CA PHE A 207 -34.22 -6.37 49.76
C PHE A 207 -34.33 -6.04 48.25
N VAL A 208 -35.22 -5.12 47.91
CA VAL A 208 -35.37 -4.65 46.51
C VAL A 208 -34.09 -3.96 46.03
N ALA A 209 -33.51 -3.07 46.86
CA ALA A 209 -32.25 -2.41 46.57
C ALA A 209 -31.12 -3.40 46.32
N PHE A 210 -30.99 -4.45 47.17
CA PHE A 210 -30.01 -5.50 47.00
C PHE A 210 -30.15 -6.24 45.64
N SER A 211 -31.40 -6.59 45.29
CA SER A 211 -31.69 -7.25 44.00
C SER A 211 -31.33 -6.37 42.81
N LEU A 212 -31.56 -5.05 42.90
CA LEU A 212 -31.14 -4.10 41.85
C LEU A 212 -29.62 -3.98 41.74
N TYR A 213 -28.91 -3.93 42.88
CA TYR A 213 -27.43 -3.91 42.86
C TYR A 213 -26.84 -5.20 42.28
N LEU A 214 -27.43 -6.37 42.60
CA LEU A 214 -27.02 -7.63 42.02
C LEU A 214 -27.21 -7.62 40.49
N ALA A 215 -28.34 -7.14 39.98
CA ALA A 215 -28.59 -6.99 38.57
C ALA A 215 -27.61 -6.03 37.89
N MET A 216 -27.23 -4.93 38.59
CA MET A 216 -26.23 -3.98 38.07
C MET A 216 -24.83 -4.58 37.92
N LEU A 217 -24.48 -5.64 38.67
CA LEU A 217 -23.18 -6.29 38.60
C LEU A 217 -23.00 -7.19 37.38
N MET A 218 -24.08 -7.65 36.77
CA MET A 218 -24.04 -8.57 35.62
C MET A 218 -23.24 -8.01 34.44
N TRP A 219 -23.60 -6.80 34.03
CA TRP A 219 -22.97 -6.16 32.86
C TRP A 219 -21.46 -5.87 33.08
N PRO A 220 -21.00 -5.26 34.17
CA PRO A 220 -19.59 -5.09 34.47
C PRO A 220 -18.77 -6.36 34.40
N LEU A 221 -19.25 -7.47 34.92
CA LEU A 221 -18.53 -8.74 34.92
C LEU A 221 -18.36 -9.33 33.52
N ILE A 222 -19.37 -9.19 32.66
CA ILE A 222 -19.33 -9.62 31.28
C ILE A 222 -18.41 -8.68 30.45
N ALA A 223 -18.53 -7.36 30.67
CA ALA A 223 -17.77 -6.35 29.93
C ALA A 223 -16.26 -6.39 30.22
N LEU A 224 -15.84 -6.88 31.40
CA LEU A 224 -14.43 -6.87 31.78
C LEU A 224 -13.54 -7.63 30.79
N GLY A 225 -13.97 -8.82 30.36
CA GLY A 225 -13.23 -9.61 29.37
C GLY A 225 -13.10 -8.89 28.01
N TRP A 226 -14.17 -8.22 27.57
CA TRP A 226 -14.15 -7.45 26.35
C TRP A 226 -13.27 -6.20 26.44
N VAL A 227 -13.29 -5.51 27.57
CA VAL A 227 -12.42 -4.34 27.84
C VAL A 227 -10.95 -4.74 27.80
N ILE A 228 -10.58 -5.85 28.43
CA ILE A 228 -9.20 -6.38 28.41
C ILE A 228 -8.77 -6.65 26.95
N ASN A 229 -9.63 -7.29 26.16
CA ASN A 229 -9.35 -7.54 24.74
C ASN A 229 -9.14 -6.25 23.94
N LEU A 230 -9.95 -5.20 24.18
CA LEU A 230 -9.77 -3.91 23.54
C LEU A 230 -8.40 -3.28 23.84
N PHE A 231 -7.94 -3.37 25.10
CA PHE A 231 -6.61 -2.87 25.46
C PHE A 231 -5.49 -3.69 24.83
N GLN A 232 -5.56 -5.01 24.86
CA GLN A 232 -4.55 -5.89 24.24
C GLN A 232 -4.44 -5.64 22.73
N ARG A 233 -5.58 -5.52 22.04
CA ARG A 233 -5.59 -5.18 20.60
C ARG A 233 -5.04 -3.78 20.35
N GLY A 234 -5.40 -2.80 21.18
CA GLY A 234 -4.88 -1.44 21.06
C GLY A 234 -3.37 -1.38 21.26
N GLU A 235 -2.83 -2.09 22.25
CA GLU A 235 -1.40 -2.20 22.51
C GLU A 235 -0.65 -2.83 21.35
N ALA A 236 -1.10 -3.99 20.87
CA ALA A 236 -0.50 -4.66 19.73
C ALA A 236 -0.53 -3.79 18.45
N SER A 237 -1.65 -3.09 18.21
CA SER A 237 -1.80 -2.17 17.08
C SER A 237 -0.90 -0.94 17.21
N MET A 238 -0.77 -0.37 18.42
CA MET A 238 0.13 0.76 18.67
C MET A 238 1.59 0.37 18.44
N GLY A 239 1.99 -0.85 18.80
CA GLY A 239 3.33 -1.38 18.50
C GLY A 239 3.63 -1.35 16.99
N ARG A 240 2.69 -1.82 16.15
CA ARG A 240 2.85 -1.78 14.67
C ARG A 240 2.85 -0.36 14.09
N LEU A 241 2.09 0.58 14.68
CA LEU A 241 2.14 1.98 14.28
C LEU A 241 3.47 2.63 14.67
N HIS A 242 4.02 2.25 15.82
CA HIS A 242 5.30 2.74 16.30
C HIS A 242 6.46 2.33 15.40
N GLU A 243 6.41 1.12 14.82
CA GLU A 243 7.37 0.71 13.79
C GLU A 243 7.44 1.71 12.61
N ILE A 244 6.29 2.24 12.17
CA ILE A 244 6.27 3.27 11.11
C ILE A 244 6.83 4.60 11.63
N LEU A 245 6.43 5.03 12.83
CA LEU A 245 6.87 6.30 13.41
C LEU A 245 8.38 6.33 13.68
N ASP A 246 8.95 5.18 14.08
CA ASP A 246 10.38 5.03 14.33
C ASP A 246 11.20 4.79 13.06
N SER A 247 10.56 4.36 11.97
CA SER A 247 11.25 4.15 10.69
C SER A 247 11.89 5.44 10.21
N ARG A 248 13.15 5.38 9.85
CA ARG A 248 13.91 6.52 9.31
C ARG A 248 14.33 6.20 7.89
N SER A 249 14.20 7.18 7.01
CA SER A 249 14.79 7.07 5.68
C SER A 249 16.32 6.94 5.79
N ALA A 250 16.89 5.96 5.12
CA ALA A 250 18.35 5.83 5.00
C ALA A 250 18.97 7.04 4.28
N LEU A 251 18.16 7.77 3.53
CA LEU A 251 18.56 8.95 2.77
C LEU A 251 18.35 10.27 3.55
N ALA A 252 17.74 10.22 4.75
CA ALA A 252 17.45 11.40 5.56
C ALA A 252 18.71 11.89 6.31
N GLY A 253 18.87 13.20 6.39
CA GLY A 253 19.82 13.82 7.34
C GLY A 253 21.11 14.37 6.75
N VAL A 254 21.29 14.38 5.45
CA VAL A 254 22.37 15.17 4.84
C VAL A 254 21.79 16.56 4.53
N THR A 255 22.11 17.55 5.37
CA THR A 255 22.12 18.96 4.94
C THR A 255 23.12 19.05 3.80
N GLY A 256 22.65 18.77 2.59
CA GLY A 256 23.50 18.63 1.44
C GLY A 256 23.96 19.98 0.90
N ARG A 257 24.99 19.92 0.09
CA ARG A 257 25.49 21.04 -0.67
C ARG A 257 24.42 21.47 -1.68
N GLU A 258 24.12 22.77 -1.74
CA GLU A 258 23.23 23.31 -2.78
C GLU A 258 23.84 23.04 -4.18
N LEU A 259 22.97 22.71 -5.12
CA LEU A 259 23.39 22.59 -6.52
C LEU A 259 23.68 23.99 -7.08
N PRO A 260 24.86 24.22 -7.66
CA PRO A 260 25.13 25.48 -8.34
C PRO A 260 24.07 25.77 -9.41
N SER A 261 23.66 27.01 -9.59
CA SER A 261 22.76 27.39 -10.68
C SER A 261 23.41 27.04 -12.01
N ALA A 262 22.75 26.21 -12.81
CA ALA A 262 23.18 25.88 -14.17
C ALA A 262 22.10 26.32 -15.16
N VAL A 263 22.52 26.87 -16.28
CA VAL A 263 21.67 27.14 -17.43
C VAL A 263 21.88 25.97 -18.39
N GLY A 264 20.84 25.13 -18.56
CA GLY A 264 20.89 23.95 -19.44
C GLY A 264 21.09 22.63 -18.71
N GLY A 265 21.66 21.65 -19.40
CA GLY A 265 21.90 20.29 -18.90
C GLY A 265 23.02 20.19 -17.87
N ARG A 266 23.10 19.06 -17.20
CA ARG A 266 24.11 18.76 -16.19
C ARG A 266 24.89 17.51 -16.56
N ARG A 267 26.16 17.46 -16.18
CA ARG A 267 27.02 16.30 -16.40
C ARG A 267 26.71 15.23 -15.33
N VAL A 268 26.40 14.02 -15.77
CA VAL A 268 26.18 12.84 -14.91
C VAL A 268 27.30 11.84 -15.14
N GLU A 269 27.96 11.41 -14.07
CA GLU A 269 29.08 10.48 -14.16
C GLU A 269 28.90 9.30 -13.19
N PHE A 270 29.04 8.09 -13.71
CA PHE A 270 29.07 6.84 -12.93
C PHE A 270 30.53 6.35 -12.82
N ARG A 271 30.99 6.04 -11.62
CA ARG A 271 32.33 5.55 -11.33
C ARG A 271 32.28 4.25 -10.55
N GLY A 272 32.51 3.12 -11.21
CA GLY A 272 32.60 1.80 -10.60
C GLY A 272 31.34 1.40 -9.82
N VAL A 273 30.15 1.79 -10.29
CA VAL A 273 28.90 1.65 -9.55
C VAL A 273 28.46 0.20 -9.46
N GLY A 274 28.31 -0.28 -8.21
CA GLY A 274 27.70 -1.55 -7.86
C GLY A 274 26.41 -1.33 -7.06
N PHE A 275 25.36 -2.07 -7.41
CA PHE A 275 24.07 -1.95 -6.75
C PHE A 275 23.32 -3.28 -6.62
N HIS A 276 22.69 -3.47 -5.49
CA HIS A 276 21.66 -4.47 -5.25
C HIS A 276 20.50 -3.87 -4.47
N TYR A 277 19.29 -4.36 -4.70
CA TYR A 277 18.14 -3.96 -3.88
C TYR A 277 18.29 -4.47 -2.45
N PRO A 278 17.73 -3.76 -1.45
CA PRO A 278 17.65 -4.25 -0.08
C PRO A 278 16.98 -5.62 -0.02
N VAL A 279 17.54 -6.53 0.75
CA VAL A 279 16.99 -7.86 1.01
C VAL A 279 16.70 -8.03 2.50
N PRO A 280 15.73 -8.87 2.91
CA PRO A 280 15.48 -9.19 4.31
C PRO A 280 16.73 -9.73 5.01
N GLU A 281 16.82 -9.55 6.34
CA GLU A 281 17.91 -10.09 7.14
C GLU A 281 18.02 -11.62 6.97
N GLY A 282 19.24 -12.07 6.63
CA GLY A 282 19.54 -13.49 6.41
C GLY A 282 19.53 -13.94 4.95
N GLU A 283 19.07 -13.12 4.02
CA GLU A 283 19.16 -13.40 2.58
C GLU A 283 20.43 -12.82 1.98
N GLN A 284 21.02 -13.54 1.00
CA GLN A 284 22.18 -13.02 0.27
C GLN A 284 21.73 -12.03 -0.82
N PRO A 285 22.26 -10.80 -0.85
CA PRO A 285 21.91 -9.83 -1.86
C PRO A 285 22.39 -10.27 -3.25
N ARG A 286 21.50 -10.13 -4.23
CA ARG A 286 21.83 -10.38 -5.63
C ARG A 286 22.21 -9.06 -6.30
N TRP A 287 23.46 -8.95 -6.75
CA TRP A 287 23.92 -7.79 -7.49
C TRP A 287 23.12 -7.59 -8.79
N VAL A 288 22.58 -6.38 -8.94
CA VAL A 288 21.85 -5.93 -10.14
C VAL A 288 22.78 -5.15 -11.06
N LEU A 289 23.65 -4.32 -10.49
CA LEU A 289 24.72 -3.61 -11.21
C LEU A 289 26.07 -3.96 -10.62
N ARG A 290 27.11 -4.03 -11.46
CA ARG A 290 28.48 -4.34 -11.04
C ARG A 290 29.47 -3.54 -11.89
N ASP A 291 30.26 -2.69 -11.23
CA ASP A 291 31.35 -1.95 -11.83
C ASP A 291 30.91 -1.18 -13.10
N VAL A 292 29.80 -0.45 -12.98
CA VAL A 292 29.27 0.35 -14.09
C VAL A 292 29.92 1.72 -14.08
N SER A 293 30.59 2.08 -15.18
CA SER A 293 31.27 3.36 -15.37
C SER A 293 30.94 3.95 -16.73
N PHE A 294 30.44 5.17 -16.77
CA PHE A 294 30.24 5.97 -17.98
C PHE A 294 29.99 7.44 -17.63
N VAL A 295 30.07 8.31 -18.62
CA VAL A 295 29.81 9.74 -18.46
C VAL A 295 28.73 10.15 -19.47
N CYS A 296 27.82 10.99 -19.03
CA CYS A 296 26.86 11.74 -19.84
C CYS A 296 27.19 13.22 -19.67
N GLU A 297 27.73 13.84 -20.71
CA GLU A 297 28.10 15.25 -20.67
C GLU A 297 26.86 16.16 -20.64
N ALA A 298 27.05 17.42 -20.20
CA ALA A 298 25.96 18.39 -20.13
C ALA A 298 25.36 18.64 -21.52
N GLY A 299 24.04 18.45 -21.65
CA GLY A 299 23.34 18.61 -22.94
C GLY A 299 23.39 17.40 -23.86
N GLU A 300 24.09 16.32 -23.47
CA GLU A 300 24.17 15.07 -24.24
C GLU A 300 22.96 14.17 -24.00
N THR A 301 22.59 13.39 -25.02
CA THR A 301 21.62 12.30 -24.92
C THR A 301 22.35 10.95 -24.89
N VAL A 302 22.30 10.26 -23.74
CA VAL A 302 22.88 8.93 -23.59
C VAL A 302 21.79 7.86 -23.64
N GLY A 303 21.97 6.87 -24.51
CA GLY A 303 21.12 5.69 -24.61
C GLY A 303 21.63 4.54 -23.77
N ILE A 304 20.76 3.94 -22.93
CA ILE A 304 21.08 2.72 -22.17
C ILE A 304 20.36 1.55 -22.82
N ALA A 305 21.10 0.73 -23.57
CA ALA A 305 20.60 -0.46 -24.25
C ALA A 305 20.79 -1.72 -23.40
N GLY A 306 19.89 -2.67 -23.49
CA GLY A 306 20.04 -3.96 -22.82
C GLY A 306 18.74 -4.78 -22.79
N ALA A 307 18.88 -6.09 -22.60
CA ALA A 307 17.74 -6.98 -22.43
C ALA A 307 16.94 -6.66 -21.15
N THR A 308 15.71 -7.16 -21.05
CA THR A 308 14.93 -7.11 -19.81
C THR A 308 15.72 -7.80 -18.70
N GLY A 309 15.80 -7.15 -17.53
CA GLY A 309 16.57 -7.64 -16.37
C GLY A 309 18.09 -7.34 -16.43
N SER A 310 18.58 -6.55 -17.38
CA SER A 310 20.00 -6.16 -17.46
C SER A 310 20.43 -5.09 -16.46
N GLY A 311 19.50 -4.47 -15.71
CA GLY A 311 19.77 -3.44 -14.70
C GLY A 311 19.47 -2.00 -15.12
N LYS A 312 18.83 -1.76 -16.28
CA LYS A 312 18.51 -0.40 -16.78
C LYS A 312 17.71 0.44 -15.78
N SER A 313 16.58 -0.09 -15.32
CA SER A 313 15.72 0.62 -14.34
C SER A 313 16.45 0.88 -13.02
N ALA A 314 17.24 -0.08 -12.53
CA ALA A 314 18.05 0.13 -11.34
C ALA A 314 19.08 1.26 -11.51
N LEU A 315 19.71 1.35 -12.69
CA LEU A 315 20.61 2.46 -13.02
C LEU A 315 19.87 3.81 -13.01
N MET A 316 18.66 3.84 -13.58
CA MET A 316 17.82 5.05 -13.63
C MET A 316 17.36 5.49 -12.23
N ASP A 317 17.03 4.54 -11.34
CA ASP A 317 16.59 4.80 -9.96
C ASP A 317 17.69 5.41 -9.07
N LEU A 318 18.95 5.15 -9.38
CA LEU A 318 20.07 5.69 -8.62
C LEU A 318 20.31 7.18 -8.86
N ILE A 319 19.96 7.73 -10.04
CA ILE A 319 20.21 9.13 -10.39
C ILE A 319 19.35 10.11 -9.55
N PRO A 320 18.02 9.91 -9.39
CA PRO A 320 17.20 10.71 -8.48
C PRO A 320 17.41 10.32 -7.00
N ARG A 321 18.39 9.46 -6.73
CA ARG A 321 18.73 8.95 -5.42
C ARG A 321 17.51 8.34 -4.72
N LEU A 322 16.78 7.44 -5.42
CA LEU A 322 15.78 6.59 -4.79
C LEU A 322 16.44 5.50 -3.95
N TYR A 323 17.63 5.10 -4.34
CA TYR A 323 18.57 4.22 -3.62
C TYR A 323 19.98 4.78 -3.70
N ASP A 324 20.83 4.42 -2.76
CA ASP A 324 22.27 4.67 -2.82
C ASP A 324 22.99 3.40 -3.32
N PRO A 325 24.02 3.53 -4.19
CA PRO A 325 24.85 2.40 -4.60
C PRO A 325 25.67 1.86 -3.42
N GLN A 326 25.93 0.54 -3.40
CA GLN A 326 26.80 -0.07 -2.38
C GLN A 326 28.28 0.11 -2.70
N ASP A 327 28.65 0.04 -3.99
CA ASP A 327 30.00 0.26 -4.48
C ASP A 327 30.04 1.44 -5.45
N GLY A 328 31.17 2.13 -5.49
CA GLY A 328 31.38 3.26 -6.38
C GLY A 328 30.57 4.51 -6.00
N GLU A 329 30.50 5.46 -6.93
CA GLU A 329 29.81 6.73 -6.74
C GLU A 329 29.19 7.25 -8.03
N ILE A 330 28.13 8.06 -7.87
CA ILE A 330 27.51 8.80 -8.96
C ILE A 330 27.68 10.29 -8.67
N LEU A 331 28.11 11.04 -9.67
CA LEU A 331 28.38 12.46 -9.55
C LEU A 331 27.46 13.26 -10.49
N LEU A 332 27.01 14.41 -10.01
CA LEU A 332 26.34 15.43 -10.78
C LEU A 332 27.21 16.70 -10.80
N ASP A 333 27.69 17.10 -11.97
CA ASP A 333 28.67 18.19 -12.15
C ASP A 333 29.93 18.03 -11.28
N GLY A 334 30.40 16.77 -11.10
CA GLY A 334 31.56 16.43 -10.31
C GLY A 334 31.33 16.39 -8.80
N ILE A 335 30.11 16.58 -8.33
CA ILE A 335 29.73 16.47 -6.91
C ILE A 335 29.02 15.13 -6.68
N PRO A 336 29.46 14.31 -5.70
CA PRO A 336 28.79 13.06 -5.36
C PRO A 336 27.33 13.29 -4.97
N LEU A 337 26.39 12.48 -5.49
CA LEU A 337 24.96 12.63 -5.19
C LEU A 337 24.67 12.55 -3.68
N ARG A 338 25.48 11.83 -2.93
CA ARG A 338 25.34 11.71 -1.47
C ARG A 338 25.59 13.01 -0.71
N GLU A 339 26.36 13.94 -1.30
CA GLU A 339 26.68 15.23 -0.73
C GLU A 339 25.66 16.32 -1.10
N LEU A 340 24.78 16.06 -2.05
CA LEU A 340 23.79 17.03 -2.54
C LEU A 340 22.55 17.04 -1.66
N ASP A 341 21.95 18.22 -1.52
CA ASP A 341 20.61 18.35 -0.98
C ASP A 341 19.60 17.58 -1.85
N LEU A 342 18.82 16.71 -1.24
CA LEU A 342 17.96 15.77 -1.95
C LEU A 342 16.81 16.48 -2.67
N GLU A 343 16.27 17.56 -2.11
CA GLU A 343 15.20 18.34 -2.70
C GLU A 343 15.73 19.11 -3.92
N ALA A 344 16.89 19.75 -3.80
CA ALA A 344 17.55 20.45 -4.90
C ALA A 344 17.93 19.49 -6.04
N LEU A 345 18.47 18.29 -5.72
CA LEU A 345 18.77 17.25 -6.68
C LEU A 345 17.53 16.85 -7.47
N ARG A 346 16.47 16.46 -6.78
CA ARG A 346 15.22 15.99 -7.39
C ARG A 346 14.46 17.10 -8.11
N ALA A 347 14.62 18.37 -7.68
CA ALA A 347 14.05 19.51 -8.38
C ALA A 347 14.60 19.69 -9.80
N GLY A 348 15.85 19.30 -10.04
CA GLY A 348 16.52 19.37 -11.35
C GLY A 348 16.28 18.17 -12.25
N ILE A 349 15.59 17.11 -11.79
CA ILE A 349 15.42 15.86 -12.52
C ILE A 349 13.95 15.68 -12.93
N GLY A 350 13.72 15.34 -14.20
CA GLY A 350 12.46 14.82 -14.70
C GLY A 350 12.60 13.31 -14.93
N TYR A 351 11.82 12.50 -14.23
CA TYR A 351 11.89 11.05 -14.32
C TYR A 351 10.58 10.44 -14.78
N VAL A 352 10.63 9.69 -15.87
CA VAL A 352 9.52 8.87 -16.39
C VAL A 352 9.88 7.42 -16.16
N THR A 353 9.17 6.79 -15.25
CA THR A 353 9.36 5.37 -14.88
C THR A 353 8.71 4.44 -15.91
N GLN A 354 9.15 3.19 -15.97
CA GLN A 354 8.61 2.16 -16.86
C GLN A 354 7.10 1.96 -16.65
N GLU A 355 6.63 1.96 -15.37
CA GLU A 355 5.21 1.97 -15.06
C GLU A 355 4.67 3.40 -15.07
N SER A 356 3.78 3.70 -16.00
CA SER A 356 3.16 5.01 -16.13
C SER A 356 2.06 5.21 -15.09
N LEU A 357 2.41 5.70 -13.90
CA LEU A 357 1.46 6.01 -12.85
C LEU A 357 0.71 7.31 -13.13
N VAL A 358 -0.61 7.19 -13.17
CA VAL A 358 -1.54 8.32 -13.32
C VAL A 358 -2.42 8.39 -12.08
N PHE A 359 -2.56 9.58 -11.51
CA PHE A 359 -3.42 9.83 -10.34
C PHE A 359 -4.89 9.91 -10.77
N SER A 360 -5.79 9.45 -9.88
CA SER A 360 -7.25 9.56 -10.07
C SER A 360 -7.71 11.01 -9.84
N ASP A 361 -7.38 11.86 -10.81
CA ASP A 361 -7.65 13.29 -10.81
C ASP A 361 -7.81 13.76 -12.27
N THR A 362 -8.00 15.06 -12.51
CA THR A 362 -8.08 15.62 -13.86
C THR A 362 -6.76 15.46 -14.62
N ILE A 363 -6.82 15.53 -15.96
CA ILE A 363 -5.61 15.57 -16.81
C ILE A 363 -4.76 16.80 -16.43
N ALA A 364 -5.40 17.98 -16.23
CA ALA A 364 -4.72 19.20 -15.79
C ALA A 364 -3.96 19.00 -14.47
N ALA A 365 -4.60 18.43 -13.45
CA ALA A 365 -3.97 18.16 -12.15
C ALA A 365 -2.78 17.19 -12.28
N ASN A 366 -2.92 16.15 -13.10
CA ASN A 366 -1.83 15.21 -13.40
C ASN A 366 -0.64 15.88 -14.08
N LEU A 367 -0.86 16.78 -15.02
CA LEU A 367 0.20 17.53 -15.71
C LEU A 367 0.84 18.58 -14.77
N ALA A 368 0.01 19.28 -13.99
CA ALA A 368 0.46 20.30 -13.06
C ALA A 368 1.28 19.75 -11.89
N TYR A 369 1.22 18.45 -11.60
CA TYR A 369 1.93 17.81 -10.48
C TYR A 369 3.44 18.09 -10.45
N GLY A 370 4.08 18.25 -11.62
CA GLY A 370 5.50 18.59 -11.74
C GLY A 370 5.77 20.05 -12.16
N ALA A 371 4.76 20.79 -12.56
CA ALA A 371 4.89 22.09 -13.18
C ALA A 371 5.11 23.23 -12.17
N ARG A 372 5.78 24.30 -12.62
CA ARG A 372 5.91 25.56 -11.88
C ARG A 372 4.74 26.51 -12.15
N GLY A 373 4.03 26.33 -13.28
CA GLY A 373 2.89 27.11 -13.68
C GLY A 373 2.09 26.49 -14.82
N GLU A 374 0.93 27.08 -15.14
CA GLU A 374 0.00 26.56 -16.15
C GLU A 374 0.62 26.51 -17.55
N ARG A 375 1.39 27.53 -17.90
CA ARG A 375 2.06 27.61 -19.21
C ARG A 375 3.04 26.45 -19.43
N ASP A 376 3.74 26.02 -18.37
CA ASP A 376 4.77 24.98 -18.46
C ASP A 376 4.17 23.61 -18.81
N TRP A 377 3.04 23.23 -18.18
CA TRP A 377 2.45 21.94 -18.50
C TRP A 377 1.67 21.91 -19.80
N MET A 378 1.14 23.05 -20.29
CA MET A 378 0.55 23.15 -21.62
C MET A 378 1.60 22.95 -22.72
N GLU A 379 2.75 23.62 -22.59
CA GLU A 379 3.88 23.46 -23.51
C GLU A 379 4.39 22.00 -23.49
N ALA A 380 4.53 21.41 -22.29
CA ALA A 380 4.95 20.03 -22.11
C ALA A 380 3.96 19.02 -22.74
N ALA A 381 2.66 19.28 -22.67
CA ALA A 381 1.65 18.46 -23.34
C ALA A 381 1.80 18.49 -24.87
N GLY A 382 2.18 19.65 -25.42
CA GLY A 382 2.52 19.76 -26.85
C GLY A 382 3.76 18.96 -27.22
N LEU A 383 4.86 19.10 -26.46
CA LEU A 383 6.10 18.35 -26.69
C LEU A 383 5.91 16.83 -26.61
N ALA A 384 5.04 16.36 -25.71
CA ALA A 384 4.70 14.95 -25.58
C ALA A 384 3.65 14.46 -26.59
N GLN A 385 3.30 15.26 -27.61
CA GLN A 385 2.29 14.92 -28.63
C GLN A 385 0.94 14.50 -28.01
N LEU A 386 0.56 15.12 -26.88
CA LEU A 386 -0.65 14.77 -26.13
C LEU A 386 -1.80 15.79 -26.34
N ALA A 387 -1.49 17.02 -26.75
CA ALA A 387 -2.44 18.11 -26.84
C ALA A 387 -3.62 17.82 -27.78
N GLU A 388 -3.36 17.24 -28.95
CA GLU A 388 -4.41 16.85 -29.90
C GLU A 388 -5.32 15.77 -29.32
N THR A 389 -4.74 14.76 -28.68
CA THR A 389 -5.50 13.69 -28.02
C THR A 389 -6.39 14.25 -26.90
N ILE A 390 -5.91 15.23 -26.12
CA ILE A 390 -6.69 15.87 -25.06
C ILE A 390 -7.86 16.68 -25.66
N ALA A 391 -7.66 17.31 -26.81
CA ALA A 391 -8.70 18.09 -27.50
C ALA A 391 -9.93 17.22 -27.92
N GLU A 392 -9.74 15.92 -28.12
CA GLU A 392 -10.80 14.96 -28.45
C GLU A 392 -11.69 14.60 -27.26
N PHE A 393 -11.22 14.79 -26.01
CA PHE A 393 -12.03 14.53 -24.83
C PHE A 393 -13.10 15.62 -24.62
N PRO A 394 -14.35 15.25 -24.26
CA PRO A 394 -15.41 16.23 -24.05
C PRO A 394 -15.09 17.34 -23.04
N ALA A 395 -14.41 17.00 -21.95
CA ALA A 395 -13.98 17.95 -20.91
C ALA A 395 -12.50 18.37 -21.07
N ARG A 396 -11.84 18.00 -22.16
CA ARG A 396 -10.44 18.35 -22.44
C ARG A 396 -9.54 18.12 -21.22
N TYR A 397 -8.79 19.12 -20.79
CA TYR A 397 -7.89 19.05 -19.63
C TYR A 397 -8.60 18.79 -18.29
N GLU A 398 -9.89 19.13 -18.18
CA GLU A 398 -10.71 18.85 -16.99
C GLU A 398 -11.30 17.43 -16.97
N THR A 399 -10.93 16.59 -17.93
CA THR A 399 -11.35 15.20 -17.97
C THR A 399 -10.81 14.45 -16.76
N MET A 400 -11.73 13.90 -15.94
CA MET A 400 -11.38 13.04 -14.79
C MET A 400 -10.84 11.70 -15.25
N LEU A 401 -9.70 11.32 -14.71
CA LEU A 401 -9.09 10.02 -14.92
C LEU A 401 -9.53 9.08 -13.79
N GLY A 402 -10.02 7.88 -14.16
CA GLY A 402 -10.34 6.83 -13.19
C GLY A 402 -9.09 6.24 -12.53
N GLU A 403 -9.30 5.25 -11.67
CA GLU A 403 -8.18 4.56 -11.00
C GLU A 403 -7.08 4.17 -11.99
N ARG A 404 -5.85 4.60 -11.69
CA ARG A 404 -4.67 4.38 -12.55
C ARG A 404 -4.88 4.79 -14.01
N GLY A 405 -5.77 5.77 -14.27
CA GLY A 405 -6.04 6.24 -15.62
C GLY A 405 -6.69 5.20 -16.53
N ILE A 406 -7.63 4.41 -16.04
CA ILE A 406 -8.30 3.33 -16.80
C ILE A 406 -8.91 3.81 -18.12
N ASN A 407 -9.22 5.09 -18.23
CA ASN A 407 -9.82 5.72 -19.40
C ASN A 407 -8.78 6.06 -20.50
N LEU A 408 -7.49 5.90 -20.23
CA LEU A 408 -6.42 6.18 -21.16
C LEU A 408 -5.79 4.89 -21.71
N SER A 409 -5.40 4.91 -22.98
CA SER A 409 -4.57 3.85 -23.55
C SER A 409 -3.17 3.85 -22.94
N GLY A 410 -2.42 2.76 -23.07
CA GLY A 410 -1.03 2.66 -22.58
C GLY A 410 -0.14 3.79 -23.10
N GLY A 411 -0.18 4.07 -24.41
CA GLY A 411 0.58 5.16 -25.03
C GLY A 411 0.14 6.55 -24.58
N GLN A 412 -1.15 6.76 -24.31
CA GLN A 412 -1.66 8.03 -23.74
C GLN A 412 -1.14 8.23 -22.31
N LYS A 413 -1.11 7.17 -21.49
CA LYS A 413 -0.53 7.22 -20.13
C LYS A 413 0.97 7.57 -20.17
N GLN A 414 1.73 6.92 -21.07
CA GLN A 414 3.15 7.21 -21.23
C GLN A 414 3.38 8.66 -21.64
N ARG A 415 2.64 9.17 -22.63
CA ARG A 415 2.73 10.58 -23.04
C ARG A 415 2.33 11.55 -21.93
N LEU A 416 1.33 11.22 -21.11
CA LEU A 416 0.93 12.04 -19.95
C LEU A 416 2.03 12.09 -18.88
N THR A 417 2.65 10.96 -18.54
CA THR A 417 3.76 10.93 -17.59
C THR A 417 5.01 11.62 -18.12
N LEU A 418 5.28 11.53 -19.42
CA LEU A 418 6.32 12.29 -20.08
C LEU A 418 6.06 13.81 -20.01
N ALA A 419 4.83 14.25 -20.34
CA ALA A 419 4.46 15.67 -20.23
C ALA A 419 4.62 16.19 -18.79
N ARG A 420 4.23 15.38 -17.78
CA ARG A 420 4.45 15.69 -16.36
C ARG A 420 5.93 15.93 -16.03
N ALA A 421 6.82 15.06 -16.52
CA ALA A 421 8.25 15.21 -16.31
C ALA A 421 8.82 16.44 -17.01
N LEU A 422 8.37 16.72 -18.23
CA LEU A 422 8.78 17.88 -19.04
C LEU A 422 8.28 19.21 -18.45
N ALA A 423 7.07 19.23 -17.87
CA ALA A 423 6.48 20.41 -17.24
C ALA A 423 7.34 20.98 -16.11
N ARG A 424 8.22 20.17 -15.53
CA ARG A 424 9.19 20.59 -14.51
C ARG A 424 10.36 21.38 -15.07
N ARG A 425 10.56 21.39 -16.40
CA ARG A 425 11.75 21.94 -17.10
C ARG A 425 13.06 21.40 -16.49
N PRO A 426 13.25 20.08 -16.50
CA PRO A 426 14.38 19.45 -15.83
C PRO A 426 15.69 19.73 -16.55
N ALA A 427 16.80 19.86 -15.79
CA ALA A 427 18.15 19.88 -16.33
C ALA A 427 18.62 18.48 -16.76
N VAL A 428 18.12 17.44 -16.08
CA VAL A 428 18.36 16.01 -16.44
C VAL A 428 17.02 15.32 -16.63
N LEU A 429 16.80 14.74 -17.82
CA LEU A 429 15.61 13.98 -18.18
C LEU A 429 15.94 12.49 -18.21
N LEU A 430 15.23 11.71 -17.44
CA LEU A 430 15.37 10.26 -17.36
C LEU A 430 14.13 9.59 -17.94
N LEU A 431 14.32 8.75 -18.95
CA LEU A 431 13.24 8.00 -19.62
C LEU A 431 13.52 6.50 -19.52
N ASP A 432 12.77 5.78 -18.67
CA ASP A 432 12.89 4.33 -18.53
C ASP A 432 11.76 3.63 -19.29
N ASP A 433 12.08 3.10 -20.47
CA ASP A 433 11.14 2.46 -21.42
C ASP A 433 9.83 3.28 -21.64
N ALA A 434 9.95 4.61 -21.52
CA ALA A 434 8.85 5.56 -21.40
C ALA A 434 7.98 5.70 -22.68
N LEU A 435 8.42 5.16 -23.80
CA LEU A 435 7.74 5.23 -25.11
C LEU A 435 7.40 3.84 -25.66
N SER A 436 7.51 2.79 -24.87
CA SER A 436 7.34 1.39 -25.31
C SER A 436 5.91 1.06 -25.80
N ALA A 437 4.89 1.76 -25.31
CA ALA A 437 3.49 1.61 -25.73
C ALA A 437 3.04 2.67 -26.76
N VAL A 438 3.96 3.53 -27.20
CA VAL A 438 3.73 4.55 -28.23
C VAL A 438 4.11 3.96 -29.60
N ASP A 439 3.38 4.32 -30.64
CA ASP A 439 3.71 3.92 -32.00
C ASP A 439 5.00 4.58 -32.50
N THR A 440 5.68 3.95 -33.44
CA THR A 440 7.02 4.33 -33.90
C THR A 440 7.08 5.76 -34.50
N ARG A 441 5.98 6.23 -35.10
CA ARG A 441 5.92 7.57 -35.68
C ARG A 441 5.84 8.61 -34.60
N THR A 442 4.91 8.46 -33.68
CA THR A 442 4.75 9.37 -32.51
C THR A 442 6.00 9.35 -31.63
N GLU A 443 6.66 8.20 -31.44
CA GLU A 443 7.95 8.10 -30.74
C GLU A 443 9.02 8.97 -31.42
N ALA A 444 9.16 8.88 -32.74
CA ALA A 444 10.12 9.68 -33.50
C ALA A 444 9.82 11.19 -33.42
N ASP A 445 8.54 11.57 -33.49
CA ASP A 445 8.10 12.96 -33.39
C ASP A 445 8.39 13.53 -31.98
N ILE A 446 8.13 12.78 -30.91
CA ILE A 446 8.46 13.16 -29.53
C ILE A 446 9.97 13.35 -29.37
N LEU A 447 10.78 12.37 -29.79
CA LEU A 447 12.25 12.46 -29.67
C LEU A 447 12.80 13.61 -30.52
N GLY A 448 12.19 13.89 -31.68
CA GLY A 448 12.51 15.04 -32.51
C GLY A 448 12.17 16.36 -31.84
N ALA A 449 10.98 16.48 -31.27
CA ALA A 449 10.54 17.66 -30.54
C ALA A 449 11.42 17.97 -29.30
N LEU A 450 11.81 16.92 -28.56
CA LEU A 450 12.70 17.04 -27.41
C LEU A 450 14.07 17.62 -27.77
N ARG A 451 14.61 17.29 -28.96
CA ARG A 451 15.87 17.86 -29.46
C ARG A 451 15.72 19.28 -29.99
N SER A 452 14.61 19.54 -30.69
CA SER A 452 14.37 20.83 -31.35
C SER A 452 13.97 21.93 -30.37
N ALA A 453 13.53 21.59 -29.15
CA ALA A 453 13.06 22.55 -28.15
C ALA A 453 14.14 23.50 -27.60
N GLY A 454 15.37 23.46 -28.13
CA GLY A 454 16.43 24.43 -27.83
C GLY A 454 16.98 24.39 -26.39
N ASP A 455 16.40 23.60 -25.52
CA ASP A 455 16.89 23.36 -24.18
C ASP A 455 18.06 22.38 -24.24
N SER A 456 19.25 22.83 -23.87
CA SER A 456 20.47 22.00 -23.77
C SER A 456 20.40 21.03 -22.58
N ARG A 457 19.23 20.39 -22.35
CA ARG A 457 19.05 19.44 -21.23
C ARG A 457 19.84 18.16 -21.47
N THR A 458 20.34 17.57 -20.42
CA THR A 458 20.92 16.22 -20.49
C THR A 458 19.81 15.18 -20.47
N ALA A 459 19.87 14.18 -21.34
CA ALA A 459 18.86 13.12 -21.40
C ALA A 459 19.52 11.73 -21.27
N ILE A 460 18.95 10.87 -20.43
CA ILE A 460 19.35 9.46 -20.32
C ILE A 460 18.10 8.63 -20.65
N ILE A 461 18.18 7.85 -21.73
CA ILE A 461 17.08 7.08 -22.28
C ILE A 461 17.41 5.60 -22.16
N ALA A 462 16.76 4.90 -21.24
CA ALA A 462 16.84 3.45 -21.18
C ALA A 462 15.74 2.83 -22.05
N SER A 463 16.10 1.92 -22.93
CA SER A 463 15.14 1.20 -23.75
C SER A 463 15.63 -0.20 -24.12
N HIS A 464 14.67 -1.11 -24.25
CA HIS A 464 14.89 -2.42 -24.88
C HIS A 464 14.76 -2.35 -26.42
N ARG A 465 14.18 -1.24 -26.97
CA ARG A 465 14.07 -0.97 -28.41
C ARG A 465 15.28 -0.18 -28.87
N VAL A 466 16.02 -0.74 -29.81
CA VAL A 466 17.19 -0.08 -30.41
C VAL A 466 16.79 1.15 -31.21
N SER A 467 15.57 1.17 -31.80
CA SER A 467 15.01 2.30 -32.54
C SER A 467 15.00 3.60 -31.73
N ALA A 468 14.60 3.52 -30.47
CA ALA A 468 14.55 4.66 -29.55
C ALA A 468 15.93 5.27 -29.26
N LEU A 469 16.99 4.46 -29.35
CA LEU A 469 18.37 4.83 -29.02
C LEU A 469 19.21 5.22 -30.24
N ARG A 470 18.71 5.00 -31.45
CA ARG A 470 19.46 5.20 -32.70
C ARG A 470 20.11 6.58 -32.81
N ASN A 471 19.44 7.56 -32.29
CA ASN A 471 19.84 8.96 -32.40
C ASN A 471 20.49 9.51 -31.14
N ALA A 472 20.84 8.67 -30.13
CA ALA A 472 21.61 9.07 -28.96
C ALA A 472 23.04 9.44 -29.39
N ASP A 473 23.61 10.43 -28.70
CA ASP A 473 24.98 10.86 -28.94
C ASP A 473 25.98 9.78 -28.52
N HIS A 474 25.63 9.06 -27.47
CA HIS A 474 26.39 7.93 -26.94
C HIS A 474 25.46 6.82 -26.44
N ILE A 475 25.84 5.56 -26.64
CA ILE A 475 25.06 4.40 -26.18
C ILE A 475 25.94 3.55 -25.29
N VAL A 476 25.39 3.18 -24.13
CA VAL A 476 25.97 2.23 -23.17
C VAL A 476 25.14 0.95 -23.20
N VAL A 477 25.77 -0.19 -23.43
CA VAL A 477 25.09 -1.48 -23.48
C VAL A 477 25.28 -2.22 -22.16
N LEU A 478 24.17 -2.49 -21.47
CA LEU A 478 24.15 -3.28 -20.24
C LEU A 478 23.84 -4.74 -20.52
N ASP A 479 24.69 -5.63 -20.00
CA ASP A 479 24.46 -7.07 -20.01
C ASP A 479 24.90 -7.67 -18.67
N GLY A 480 23.99 -8.43 -18.03
CA GLY A 480 24.24 -9.03 -16.71
C GLY A 480 24.68 -8.04 -15.63
N GLY A 481 24.18 -6.79 -15.67
CA GLY A 481 24.50 -5.74 -14.72
C GLY A 481 25.84 -5.03 -14.96
N ARG A 482 26.51 -5.26 -16.10
CA ARG A 482 27.78 -4.61 -16.47
C ARG A 482 27.64 -3.80 -17.75
N ALA A 483 28.37 -2.71 -17.86
CA ALA A 483 28.51 -1.97 -19.10
C ALA A 483 29.56 -2.71 -19.98
N VAL A 484 29.07 -3.37 -21.04
CA VAL A 484 29.91 -4.24 -21.90
C VAL A 484 30.36 -3.58 -23.19
N GLU A 485 29.59 -2.61 -23.69
CA GLU A 485 29.91 -1.88 -24.92
C GLU A 485 29.55 -0.40 -24.76
N HIS A 486 30.37 0.45 -25.39
CA HIS A 486 30.17 1.90 -25.45
C HIS A 486 30.47 2.40 -26.85
N GLY A 487 29.70 3.36 -27.34
CA GLY A 487 29.93 4.00 -28.63
C GLY A 487 28.66 4.58 -29.25
N ARG A 488 28.80 5.12 -30.44
CA ARG A 488 27.66 5.59 -31.27
C ARG A 488 26.98 4.43 -31.96
N HIS A 489 25.73 4.62 -32.34
CA HIS A 489 24.92 3.60 -33.02
C HIS A 489 25.69 2.90 -34.20
N ALA A 490 26.27 3.69 -35.10
CA ALA A 490 26.99 3.14 -36.26
C ALA A 490 28.24 2.34 -35.86
N GLU A 491 28.99 2.78 -34.83
CA GLU A 491 30.17 2.12 -34.30
C GLU A 491 29.83 0.76 -33.67
N LEU A 492 28.77 0.74 -32.86
CA LEU A 492 28.32 -0.47 -32.18
C LEU A 492 27.77 -1.51 -33.19
N LEU A 493 27.12 -1.06 -34.25
CA LEU A 493 26.68 -1.94 -35.34
C LEU A 493 27.88 -2.54 -36.08
N ALA A 494 28.89 -1.74 -36.40
CA ALA A 494 30.09 -2.19 -37.08
C ALA A 494 30.91 -3.21 -36.27
N ARG A 495 30.87 -3.13 -34.95
CA ARG A 495 31.52 -4.10 -34.05
C ARG A 495 30.85 -5.48 -34.04
N GLY A 496 29.57 -5.59 -34.44
CA GLY A 496 28.85 -6.87 -34.44
C GLY A 496 28.66 -7.53 -33.08
N GLY A 497 28.70 -6.74 -32.01
CA GLY A 497 28.68 -7.22 -30.64
C GLY A 497 27.27 -7.41 -30.04
N ARG A 498 27.13 -7.14 -28.75
CA ARG A 498 25.88 -7.33 -28.01
C ARG A 498 24.77 -6.40 -28.53
N TYR A 499 25.11 -5.13 -28.82
CA TYR A 499 24.18 -4.16 -29.40
C TYR A 499 23.60 -4.63 -30.75
N TRP A 500 24.46 -5.13 -31.65
CA TRP A 500 24.01 -5.68 -32.92
C TRP A 500 23.08 -6.88 -32.72
N SER A 501 23.40 -7.77 -31.77
CA SER A 501 22.55 -8.94 -31.47
C SER A 501 21.17 -8.55 -30.94
N LEU A 502 21.06 -7.46 -30.15
CA LEU A 502 19.79 -6.90 -29.67
C LEU A 502 18.96 -6.37 -30.84
N LEU A 503 19.57 -5.59 -31.74
CA LEU A 503 18.89 -5.06 -32.93
C LEU A 503 18.38 -6.19 -33.83
N ARG A 504 19.23 -7.20 -34.11
CA ARG A 504 18.83 -8.32 -34.94
C ARG A 504 17.68 -9.13 -34.37
N ARG A 505 17.68 -9.31 -33.08
CA ARG A 505 16.57 -9.97 -32.36
C ARG A 505 15.28 -9.17 -32.50
N GLN A 506 15.34 -7.86 -32.34
CA GLN A 506 14.19 -6.97 -32.52
C GLN A 506 13.65 -7.07 -33.95
N GLN A 507 14.51 -6.93 -34.98
CA GLN A 507 14.12 -7.05 -36.38
C GLN A 507 13.47 -8.40 -36.73
N LEU A 508 13.93 -9.50 -36.10
CA LEU A 508 13.31 -10.80 -36.27
C LEU A 508 11.91 -10.86 -35.68
N VAL A 509 11.69 -10.27 -34.51
CA VAL A 509 10.36 -10.18 -33.88
C VAL A 509 9.43 -9.34 -34.77
N ASP A 510 9.86 -8.15 -35.16
CA ASP A 510 9.09 -7.24 -36.00
C ASP A 510 8.72 -7.93 -37.35
N SER A 511 9.65 -8.67 -37.95
CA SER A 511 9.38 -9.41 -39.22
C SER A 511 8.41 -10.58 -39.08
N ILE A 512 8.33 -11.20 -37.88
CA ILE A 512 7.36 -12.26 -37.61
C ILE A 512 5.97 -11.66 -37.36
N GLU A 513 5.88 -10.53 -36.67
CA GLU A 513 4.63 -9.80 -36.45
C GLU A 513 4.06 -9.27 -37.79
N ASP A 514 4.85 -8.60 -38.60
CA ASP A 514 4.45 -8.12 -39.95
C ASP A 514 4.08 -9.27 -40.90
N GLY A 515 4.84 -10.36 -40.90
CA GLY A 515 4.56 -11.54 -41.71
C GLY A 515 3.28 -12.26 -41.26
N GLY A 516 2.99 -12.27 -39.97
CA GLY A 516 1.75 -12.79 -39.40
C GLY A 516 0.52 -11.97 -39.81
N GLU A 517 0.62 -10.64 -39.81
CA GLU A 517 -0.46 -9.75 -40.23
C GLU A 517 -0.74 -9.87 -41.76
N GLN A 518 0.30 -9.96 -42.57
CA GLN A 518 0.14 -10.20 -44.02
C GLN A 518 -0.51 -11.56 -44.33
N HIS A 519 -0.16 -12.59 -43.58
CA HIS A 519 -0.76 -13.92 -43.73
C HIS A 519 -2.23 -13.94 -43.29
N LEU A 520 -2.57 -13.27 -42.21
CA LEU A 520 -3.96 -13.11 -41.74
C LEU A 520 -4.79 -12.22 -42.69
N ALA A 521 -4.22 -11.16 -43.25
CA ALA A 521 -4.87 -10.33 -44.23
C ALA A 521 -5.15 -11.10 -45.53
N THR A 522 -4.21 -11.95 -45.98
CA THR A 522 -4.37 -12.82 -47.14
C THR A 522 -5.43 -13.90 -46.93
N LEU A 523 -5.53 -14.47 -45.72
CA LEU A 523 -6.58 -15.44 -45.36
C LEU A 523 -7.96 -14.77 -45.21
N ALA A 524 -8.03 -13.52 -44.78
CA ALA A 524 -9.27 -12.76 -44.68
C ALA A 524 -9.81 -12.40 -46.07
N THR A 525 -8.93 -12.03 -47.01
CA THR A 525 -9.32 -11.74 -48.41
C THR A 525 -9.67 -12.99 -49.20
N SER A 526 -9.11 -14.16 -48.90
CA SER A 526 -9.47 -15.43 -49.56
C SER A 526 -10.82 -16.01 -49.10
N ARG A 527 -11.38 -15.57 -47.95
CA ARG A 527 -12.70 -15.99 -47.44
C ARG A 527 -13.88 -15.15 -47.95
N THR A 528 -13.62 -14.13 -48.76
CA THR A 528 -14.67 -13.25 -49.34
C THR A 528 -14.97 -13.58 -50.80
N ILE A 529 -14.45 -14.68 -51.33
CA ILE A 529 -14.65 -15.12 -52.73
C ILE A 529 -15.15 -16.59 -52.77
N ASP A 530 -16.10 -16.95 -51.90
CA ASP A 530 -16.96 -18.14 -52.08
C ASP A 530 -18.40 -17.85 -51.63
#